data_96913c41462a8a703a8ce998062b0382
#
_entry.id   96913c41462a8a703a8ce998062b0382
#
_cell.length_a   1.000
_cell.length_b   1.000
_cell.length_c   1.000
_cell.angle_alpha   90.00
_cell.angle_beta   90.00
_cell.angle_gamma   90.00
#
_symmetry.space_group_name_H-M   'P 1'
#
loop_
_entity.id
_entity.type
_entity.pdbx_description
1 polymer ?
#
loop_
_entity_poly.entity_id
_entity_poly.type
_entity_poly.pdbx_seq_one_letter_code
_entity_poly.pdbx_strand_id
1 'polypeptide(L)'
;MIAALVLAAATTLLPVLSATPWTNASGPPATQGRVTIVDVFTYGCINCRHVTPELRRLRTAYAPDDLAIVGVHAPETPEEHVHANVVRALREQEIVWPVVFDDAFHIWNAYGVSAWPTQLVFDRAGRLRKTFVGEGYDAELERAVRELVEERR
;
A
#
# COMPACT_ATOMS: atom_id res chain seq x y z
N MET A 1 -37.77 20.90 3.22
CA MET A 1 -36.56 20.36 3.89
C MET A 1 -35.64 19.80 2.80
N ILE A 2 -34.56 20.48 2.52
CA ILE A 2 -33.56 20.02 1.53
C ILE A 2 -32.63 19.10 2.32
N ALA A 3 -32.73 17.80 2.10
CA ALA A 3 -31.75 16.85 2.63
C ALA A 3 -30.41 17.11 1.96
N ALA A 4 -29.45 17.68 2.69
CA ALA A 4 -28.09 17.80 2.24
C ALA A 4 -27.51 16.38 2.10
N LEU A 5 -27.33 15.92 0.87
CA LEU A 5 -26.63 14.69 0.56
C LEU A 5 -25.15 14.95 0.89
N VAL A 6 -24.72 14.53 2.09
CA VAL A 6 -23.28 14.52 2.41
C VAL A 6 -22.65 13.41 1.56
N LEU A 7 -22.11 13.80 0.42
CA LEU A 7 -21.30 12.92 -0.39
C LEU A 7 -20.01 12.64 0.40
N ALA A 8 -19.91 11.46 1.02
CA ALA A 8 -18.68 11.05 1.66
C ALA A 8 -17.58 11.05 0.59
N ALA A 9 -16.53 11.83 0.80
CA ALA A 9 -15.40 11.86 -0.12
C ALA A 9 -14.82 10.44 -0.23
N ALA A 10 -14.72 9.93 -1.45
CA ALA A 10 -14.14 8.62 -1.67
C ALA A 10 -12.67 8.60 -1.20
N THR A 11 -12.26 7.55 -0.49
CA THR A 11 -10.86 7.36 -0.12
C THR A 11 -10.01 7.20 -1.37
N THR A 12 -8.97 8.03 -1.50
CA THR A 12 -8.14 8.13 -2.70
C THR A 12 -6.66 7.82 -2.40
N LEU A 13 -5.85 7.74 -3.45
CA LEU A 13 -4.40 7.56 -3.36
C LEU A 13 -3.65 8.85 -2.96
N LEU A 14 -4.32 10.00 -2.90
CA LEU A 14 -3.67 11.30 -2.65
C LEU A 14 -2.79 11.32 -1.39
N PRO A 15 -3.18 10.77 -0.25
CA PRO A 15 -2.34 10.77 0.95
C PRO A 15 -0.98 10.13 0.72
N VAL A 16 -0.91 8.98 0.05
CA VAL A 16 0.35 8.29 -0.20
C VAL A 16 1.14 8.97 -1.33
N LEU A 17 0.49 9.41 -2.40
CA LEU A 17 1.17 10.00 -3.56
C LEU A 17 1.76 11.38 -3.28
N SER A 18 1.25 12.11 -2.30
CA SER A 18 1.76 13.42 -1.87
C SER A 18 2.81 13.35 -0.76
N ALA A 19 3.08 12.18 -0.22
CA ALA A 19 4.01 11.99 0.89
C ALA A 19 5.48 11.94 0.44
N THR A 20 6.40 12.19 1.35
CA THR A 20 7.87 12.12 1.20
C THR A 20 8.49 11.81 2.57
N PRO A 21 9.74 11.32 2.63
CA PRO A 21 10.61 10.89 1.54
C PRO A 21 10.36 9.46 1.07
N TRP A 22 10.91 9.11 -0.09
CA TRP A 22 10.80 7.79 -0.71
C TRP A 22 12.12 7.03 -0.69
N THR A 23 12.04 5.69 -0.72
CA THR A 23 13.15 4.78 -0.99
C THR A 23 12.74 3.74 -2.04
N ASN A 24 13.69 3.09 -2.68
CA ASN A 24 13.54 2.26 -3.90
C ASN A 24 13.03 3.03 -5.13
N ALA A 25 12.75 4.31 -5.00
CA ALA A 25 12.37 5.22 -6.07
C ALA A 25 12.63 6.67 -5.65
N SER A 26 12.68 7.58 -6.60
CA SER A 26 12.84 9.02 -6.34
C SER A 26 11.55 9.74 -5.96
N GLY A 27 10.41 9.03 -6.02
CA GLY A 27 9.10 9.57 -5.72
C GLY A 27 8.02 8.51 -5.89
N PRO A 28 6.74 8.88 -5.84
CA PRO A 28 5.64 7.97 -5.99
C PRO A 28 5.63 7.31 -7.38
N PRO A 29 5.19 6.04 -7.47
CA PRO A 29 5.04 5.38 -8.76
C PRO A 29 3.87 5.96 -9.55
N ALA A 30 3.86 5.73 -10.86
CA ALA A 30 2.70 6.03 -11.68
C ALA A 30 1.55 5.06 -11.31
N THR A 31 0.41 5.60 -10.90
CA THR A 31 -0.77 4.82 -10.48
C THR A 31 -1.99 5.02 -11.37
N GLN A 32 -1.98 6.07 -12.18
CA GLN A 32 -3.11 6.39 -13.05
C GLN A 32 -3.41 5.24 -14.03
N GLY A 33 -4.65 4.78 -14.04
CA GLY A 33 -5.10 3.67 -14.88
C GLY A 33 -4.63 2.29 -14.44
N ARG A 34 -3.98 2.18 -13.28
CA ARG A 34 -3.47 0.92 -12.70
C ARG A 34 -4.23 0.56 -11.43
N VAL A 35 -4.45 -0.72 -11.22
CA VAL A 35 -4.81 -1.21 -9.88
C VAL A 35 -3.63 -0.96 -8.97
N THR A 36 -3.87 -0.44 -7.79
CA THR A 36 -2.78 -0.09 -6.85
C THR A 36 -2.98 -0.76 -5.51
N ILE A 37 -1.99 -1.50 -5.04
CA ILE A 37 -1.92 -1.99 -3.66
C ILE A 37 -1.08 -1.01 -2.86
N VAL A 38 -1.63 -0.47 -1.78
CA VAL A 38 -0.89 0.26 -0.75
C VAL A 38 -0.73 -0.67 0.45
N ASP A 39 0.50 -1.10 0.69
CA ASP A 39 0.86 -1.99 1.79
C ASP A 39 1.43 -1.17 2.95
N VAL A 40 0.66 -1.03 4.03
CA VAL A 40 1.10 -0.35 5.24
C VAL A 40 1.73 -1.38 6.17
N PHE A 41 3.02 -1.23 6.40
CA PHE A 41 3.84 -2.22 7.10
C PHE A 41 4.93 -1.57 7.95
N THR A 42 5.60 -2.39 8.75
CA THR A 42 6.91 -2.08 9.31
C THR A 42 7.84 -3.28 9.15
N TYR A 43 9.14 -3.05 9.00
CA TYR A 43 10.07 -4.13 8.67
C TYR A 43 10.24 -5.16 9.81
N GLY A 44 10.03 -4.75 11.06
CA GLY A 44 10.14 -5.63 12.23
C GLY A 44 8.94 -6.54 12.47
N CYS A 45 7.83 -6.28 11.81
CA CYS A 45 6.57 -6.99 12.00
C CYS A 45 6.60 -8.37 11.31
N ILE A 46 6.42 -9.46 12.07
CA ILE A 46 6.44 -10.82 11.54
C ILE A 46 5.28 -11.08 10.56
N ASN A 47 4.08 -10.60 10.89
CA ASN A 47 2.91 -10.78 10.02
C ASN A 47 3.07 -10.04 8.69
N CYS A 48 3.74 -8.89 8.69
CA CYS A 48 4.09 -8.16 7.46
C CYS A 48 5.02 -8.98 6.57
N ARG A 49 6.01 -9.66 7.17
CA ARG A 49 6.93 -10.54 6.44
C ARG A 49 6.20 -11.72 5.79
N HIS A 50 5.13 -12.20 6.40
CA HIS A 50 4.32 -13.29 5.83
C HIS A 50 3.54 -12.86 4.58
N VAL A 51 3.18 -11.58 4.46
CA VAL A 51 2.48 -11.03 3.29
C VAL A 51 3.44 -10.69 2.14
N THR A 52 4.68 -10.33 2.43
CA THR A 52 5.67 -9.89 1.44
C THR A 52 5.86 -10.86 0.26
N PRO A 53 5.93 -12.20 0.44
CA PRO A 53 6.04 -13.13 -0.68
C PRO A 53 4.88 -13.04 -1.67
N GLU A 54 3.65 -12.86 -1.18
CA GLU A 54 2.47 -12.71 -2.05
C GLU A 54 2.53 -11.39 -2.84
N LEU A 55 2.90 -10.28 -2.21
CA LEU A 55 3.08 -9.01 -2.91
C LEU A 55 4.13 -9.14 -4.01
N ARG A 56 5.23 -9.84 -3.75
CA ARG A 56 6.28 -10.12 -4.73
C ARG A 56 5.75 -10.97 -5.89
N ARG A 57 4.96 -12.01 -5.58
CA ARG A 57 4.31 -12.87 -6.57
C ARG A 57 3.35 -12.07 -7.47
N LEU A 58 2.49 -11.24 -6.88
CA LEU A 58 1.56 -10.37 -7.60
C LEU A 58 2.30 -9.40 -8.53
N ARG A 59 3.36 -8.77 -8.02
CA ARG A 59 4.20 -7.85 -8.82
C ARG A 59 4.78 -8.53 -10.07
N THR A 60 5.10 -9.81 -9.99
CA THR A 60 5.64 -10.57 -11.10
C THR A 60 4.54 -11.10 -12.04
N ALA A 61 3.37 -11.43 -11.48
CA ALA A 61 2.25 -12.03 -12.23
C ALA A 61 1.50 -11.03 -13.11
N TYR A 62 1.51 -9.74 -12.75
CA TYR A 62 0.79 -8.69 -13.49
C TYR A 62 1.77 -7.75 -14.18
N ALA A 63 1.36 -7.24 -15.35
CA ALA A 63 2.14 -6.25 -16.07
C ALA A 63 2.26 -4.94 -15.25
N PRO A 64 3.38 -4.20 -15.37
CA PRO A 64 3.55 -2.93 -14.66
C PRO A 64 2.48 -1.89 -14.98
N ASP A 65 1.84 -1.96 -16.15
CA ASP A 65 0.75 -1.07 -16.54
C ASP A 65 -0.61 -1.47 -15.96
N ASP A 66 -0.73 -2.68 -15.40
CA ASP A 66 -1.95 -3.17 -14.77
C ASP A 66 -1.92 -3.04 -13.25
N LEU A 67 -0.77 -3.28 -12.62
CA LEU A 67 -0.61 -3.29 -11.18
C LEU A 67 0.57 -2.44 -10.72
N ALA A 68 0.31 -1.55 -9.77
CA ALA A 68 1.33 -0.86 -8.98
C ALA A 68 1.28 -1.35 -7.52
N ILE A 69 2.44 -1.50 -6.89
CA ILE A 69 2.56 -1.75 -5.46
C ILE A 69 3.34 -0.60 -4.82
N VAL A 70 2.82 -0.09 -3.72
CA VAL A 70 3.41 0.98 -2.93
C VAL A 70 3.50 0.53 -1.49
N GLY A 71 4.68 0.60 -0.91
CA GLY A 71 4.86 0.39 0.52
C GLY A 71 4.73 1.71 1.30
N VAL A 72 4.11 1.64 2.45
CA VAL A 72 4.08 2.71 3.46
C VAL A 72 4.71 2.14 4.71
N HIS A 73 5.93 2.56 5.01
CA HIS A 73 6.62 2.13 6.21
C HIS A 73 6.23 3.03 7.38
N ALA A 74 5.40 2.50 8.29
CA ALA A 74 4.95 3.16 9.51
C ALA A 74 5.66 2.50 10.71
N PRO A 75 6.62 3.17 11.35
CA PRO A 75 7.47 2.55 12.37
C PRO A 75 6.71 2.25 13.67
N GLU A 76 7.00 1.10 14.28
CA GLU A 76 6.47 0.69 15.59
C GLU A 76 7.47 0.95 16.73
N THR A 77 8.77 0.82 16.42
CA THR A 77 9.85 0.95 17.41
C THR A 77 10.80 2.10 17.09
N PRO A 78 11.60 2.59 18.05
CA PRO A 78 12.60 3.63 17.79
C PRO A 78 13.59 3.27 16.67
N GLU A 79 14.02 2.01 16.60
CA GLU A 79 14.96 1.51 15.58
C GLU A 79 14.37 1.59 14.18
N GLU A 80 13.06 1.49 14.06
CA GLU A 80 12.33 1.56 12.79
C GLU A 80 12.16 2.99 12.28
N HIS A 81 12.39 4.01 13.12
CA HIS A 81 12.50 5.41 12.69
C HIS A 81 13.84 5.73 12.01
N VAL A 82 14.82 4.85 12.12
CA VAL A 82 16.13 5.04 11.49
C VAL A 82 16.05 4.57 10.03
N HIS A 83 15.98 5.51 9.10
CA HIS A 83 15.77 5.19 7.68
C HIS A 83 16.83 4.24 7.09
N ALA A 84 18.10 4.33 7.56
CA ALA A 84 19.14 3.39 7.13
C ALA A 84 18.83 1.94 7.53
N ASN A 85 18.19 1.71 8.68
CA ASN A 85 17.74 0.39 9.11
C ASN A 85 16.60 -0.12 8.21
N VAL A 86 15.65 0.76 7.87
CA VAL A 86 14.56 0.44 6.95
C VAL A 86 15.13 0.04 5.60
N VAL A 87 15.99 0.86 4.99
CA VAL A 87 16.59 0.58 3.68
C VAL A 87 17.31 -0.77 3.66
N ARG A 88 18.09 -1.08 4.71
CA ARG A 88 18.76 -2.38 4.85
C ARG A 88 17.74 -3.52 4.92
N ALA A 89 16.71 -3.39 5.75
CA ALA A 89 15.68 -4.41 5.91
C ALA A 89 14.88 -4.67 4.63
N LEU A 90 14.54 -3.61 3.88
CA LEU A 90 13.87 -3.75 2.58
C LEU A 90 14.70 -4.58 1.60
N ARG A 91 16.02 -4.36 1.58
CA ARG A 91 16.95 -5.13 0.75
C ARG A 91 17.00 -6.61 1.18
N GLU A 92 17.11 -6.86 2.48
CA GLU A 92 17.15 -8.21 3.05
C GLU A 92 15.83 -8.98 2.81
N GLN A 93 14.70 -8.28 2.82
CA GLN A 93 13.37 -8.83 2.57
C GLN A 93 12.97 -8.82 1.09
N GLU A 94 13.87 -8.38 0.20
CA GLU A 94 13.63 -8.30 -1.25
C GLU A 94 12.38 -7.46 -1.60
N ILE A 95 12.14 -6.39 -0.85
CA ILE A 95 11.12 -5.39 -1.14
C ILE A 95 11.72 -4.39 -2.11
N VAL A 96 11.30 -4.44 -3.37
CA VAL A 96 11.89 -3.67 -4.48
C VAL A 96 10.95 -2.61 -5.06
N TRP A 97 9.69 -2.59 -4.62
CA TRP A 97 8.73 -1.54 -5.00
C TRP A 97 8.98 -0.25 -4.22
N PRO A 98 8.45 0.90 -4.71
CA PRO A 98 8.59 2.17 -4.02
C PRO A 98 8.01 2.11 -2.60
N VAL A 99 8.73 2.63 -1.63
CA VAL A 99 8.31 2.72 -0.24
C VAL A 99 8.47 4.15 0.23
N VAL A 100 7.41 4.71 0.84
CA VAL A 100 7.44 6.00 1.50
C VAL A 100 7.55 5.82 3.02
N PHE A 101 8.32 6.69 3.66
CA PHE A 101 8.43 6.72 5.12
C PHE A 101 7.26 7.53 5.72
N ASP A 102 6.55 6.91 6.64
CA ASP A 102 5.42 7.53 7.36
C ASP A 102 5.73 7.68 8.85
N ASP A 103 6.88 8.29 9.16
CA ASP A 103 7.41 8.41 10.54
C ASP A 103 6.45 9.10 11.50
N ALA A 104 5.61 10.01 10.99
CA ALA A 104 4.63 10.76 11.78
C ALA A 104 3.20 10.19 11.68
N PHE A 105 3.01 9.04 11.06
CA PHE A 105 1.70 8.38 10.90
C PHE A 105 0.65 9.22 10.14
N HIS A 106 1.07 10.09 9.22
CA HIS A 106 0.14 10.90 8.44
C HIS A 106 -0.69 10.06 7.47
N ILE A 107 -0.05 9.13 6.74
CA ILE A 107 -0.73 8.22 5.81
C ILE A 107 -1.56 7.20 6.60
N TRP A 108 -0.98 6.63 7.66
CA TRP A 108 -1.66 5.74 8.59
C TRP A 108 -2.99 6.33 9.06
N ASN A 109 -2.97 7.56 9.58
CA ASN A 109 -4.15 8.24 10.07
C ASN A 109 -5.12 8.60 8.95
N ALA A 110 -4.63 9.06 7.79
CA ALA A 110 -5.47 9.42 6.66
C ALA A 110 -6.29 8.24 6.12
N TYR A 111 -5.74 7.03 6.17
CA TYR A 111 -6.43 5.80 5.76
C TYR A 111 -7.16 5.08 6.90
N GLY A 112 -7.09 5.57 8.14
CA GLY A 112 -7.70 4.93 9.29
C GLY A 112 -7.10 3.56 9.61
N VAL A 113 -5.80 3.37 9.34
CA VAL A 113 -5.09 2.12 9.63
C VAL A 113 -5.04 1.90 11.14
N SER A 114 -5.20 0.67 11.59
CA SER A 114 -5.22 0.31 13.01
C SER A 114 -4.26 -0.81 13.39
N ALA A 115 -3.69 -1.50 12.39
CA ALA A 115 -2.78 -2.61 12.63
C ALA A 115 -1.86 -2.86 11.43
N TRP A 116 -0.72 -3.47 11.67
CA TRP A 116 0.22 -3.99 10.68
C TRP A 116 0.00 -5.49 10.44
N PRO A 117 0.08 -5.97 9.20
CA PRO A 117 0.01 -5.19 7.96
C PRO A 117 -1.43 -4.77 7.65
N THR A 118 -1.58 -3.75 6.81
CA THR A 118 -2.87 -3.42 6.19
C THR A 118 -2.64 -3.20 4.70
N GLN A 119 -3.33 -3.95 3.84
CA GLN A 119 -3.32 -3.74 2.40
C GLN A 119 -4.60 -3.02 1.98
N LEU A 120 -4.44 -1.88 1.31
CA LEU A 120 -5.52 -1.12 0.69
C LEU A 120 -5.43 -1.32 -0.82
N VAL A 121 -6.52 -1.77 -1.44
CA VAL A 121 -6.55 -2.05 -2.89
C VAL A 121 -7.44 -1.02 -3.58
N PHE A 122 -6.81 -0.25 -4.46
CA PHE A 122 -7.45 0.81 -5.24
C PHE A 122 -7.67 0.37 -6.68
N ASP A 123 -8.79 0.75 -7.25
CA ASP A 123 -9.10 0.48 -8.66
C ASP A 123 -8.30 1.41 -9.60
N ARG A 124 -8.47 1.21 -10.91
CA ARG A 124 -7.79 1.99 -11.94
C ARG A 124 -8.13 3.49 -11.93
N ALA A 125 -9.23 3.87 -11.28
CA ALA A 125 -9.63 5.26 -11.07
C ALA A 125 -9.09 5.84 -9.74
N GLY A 126 -8.32 5.06 -8.99
CA GLY A 126 -7.74 5.46 -7.70
C GLY A 126 -8.75 5.49 -6.56
N ARG A 127 -9.84 4.73 -6.63
CA ARG A 127 -10.83 4.59 -5.56
C ARG A 127 -10.57 3.35 -4.75
N LEU A 128 -10.62 3.46 -3.42
CA LEU A 128 -10.48 2.33 -2.53
C LEU A 128 -11.64 1.32 -2.74
N ARG A 129 -11.30 0.06 -2.97
CA ARG A 129 -12.24 -1.02 -3.22
C ARG A 129 -12.22 -2.12 -2.15
N LYS A 130 -11.04 -2.43 -1.60
CA LYS A 130 -10.85 -3.46 -0.57
C LYS A 130 -9.80 -3.03 0.43
N THR A 131 -9.97 -3.51 1.66
CA THR A 131 -9.00 -3.36 2.76
C THR A 131 -8.85 -4.70 3.45
N PHE A 132 -7.61 -5.15 3.61
CA PHE A 132 -7.26 -6.36 4.35
C PHE A 132 -6.40 -5.97 5.54
N VAL A 133 -6.81 -6.34 6.74
CA VAL A 133 -6.10 -6.04 7.99
C VAL A 133 -5.55 -7.32 8.58
N GLY A 134 -4.23 -7.39 8.76
CA GLY A 134 -3.53 -8.59 9.21
C GLY A 134 -3.04 -9.47 8.07
N GLU A 135 -2.60 -10.68 8.41
CA GLU A 135 -2.13 -11.69 7.47
C GLU A 135 -3.21 -12.75 7.15
N GLY A 136 -2.93 -13.63 6.20
CA GLY A 136 -3.79 -14.76 5.85
C GLY A 136 -4.83 -14.47 4.79
N TYR A 137 -4.71 -13.36 4.07
CA TYR A 137 -5.63 -12.93 3.01
C TYR A 137 -5.04 -13.06 1.60
N ASP A 138 -3.99 -13.85 1.39
CA ASP A 138 -3.28 -13.92 0.10
C ASP A 138 -4.22 -14.25 -1.07
N ALA A 139 -5.11 -15.24 -0.88
CA ALA A 139 -6.07 -15.64 -1.92
C ALA A 139 -7.12 -14.57 -2.20
N GLU A 140 -7.60 -13.89 -1.17
CA GLU A 140 -8.58 -12.81 -1.28
C GLU A 140 -7.96 -11.56 -1.90
N LEU A 141 -6.70 -11.26 -1.55
CA LEU A 141 -5.93 -10.15 -2.13
C LEU A 141 -5.71 -10.40 -3.63
N GLU A 142 -5.28 -11.60 -4.02
CA GLU A 142 -5.13 -11.96 -5.43
C GLU A 142 -6.45 -11.84 -6.18
N ARG A 143 -7.54 -12.35 -5.61
CA ARG A 143 -8.87 -12.26 -6.22
C ARG A 143 -9.29 -10.81 -6.45
N ALA A 144 -9.11 -9.96 -5.44
CA ALA A 144 -9.42 -8.53 -5.55
C ALA A 144 -8.62 -7.85 -6.65
N VAL A 145 -7.32 -8.11 -6.74
CA VAL A 145 -6.46 -7.57 -7.80
C VAL A 145 -6.92 -8.04 -9.16
N ARG A 146 -7.14 -9.35 -9.33
CA ARG A 146 -7.59 -9.93 -10.60
C ARG A 146 -8.90 -9.32 -11.08
N GLU A 147 -9.91 -9.23 -10.22
CA GLU A 147 -11.22 -8.67 -10.56
C GLU A 147 -11.10 -7.20 -10.98
N LEU A 148 -10.28 -6.41 -10.29
CA LEU A 148 -10.09 -4.99 -10.60
C LEU A 148 -9.26 -4.77 -11.87
N VAL A 149 -8.27 -5.62 -12.13
CA VAL A 149 -7.50 -5.58 -13.38
C VAL A 149 -8.39 -5.92 -14.58
N GLU A 150 -9.32 -6.88 -14.42
CA GLU A 150 -10.28 -7.30 -15.45
C GLU A 150 -11.45 -6.31 -15.64
N GLU A 151 -11.71 -5.43 -14.67
CA GLU A 151 -12.73 -4.37 -14.83
C GLU A 151 -12.36 -3.47 -16.02
N ARG A 152 -13.26 -3.33 -16.96
CA ARG A 152 -13.08 -2.43 -18.12
C ARG A 152 -13.13 -0.97 -17.66
N ARG A 153 -12.30 -0.17 -18.28
CA ARG A 153 -12.26 1.29 -18.09
C ARG A 153 -13.53 1.95 -18.60
#